data_20a5c358aa14c743d73dcc89bd823421
#
_entry.id   20a5c358aa14c743d73dcc89bd823421
#
_cell.length_a   1.000
_cell.length_b   1.000
_cell.length_c   1.000
_cell.angle_alpha   90.00
_cell.angle_beta   90.00
_cell.angle_gamma   90.00
#
_symmetry.space_group_name_H-M   'P 1'
#
loop_
_entity.id
_entity.type
_entity.pdbx_description
1 polymer ?
#
loop_
_entity_poly.entity_id
_entity_poly.type
_entity_poly.pdbx_seq_one_letter_code
_entity_poly.pdbx_strand_id
1 'polypeptide(L)'
;MSNISIASKVIIMTIRKATDVFSDWALRNRDEGMESGHAKSVNEMLDIAIPLLRKPFSAIDVGCGNGWVCRHLETYADCFKVVGIDGSKEMIAKARQKGSGEFHLATLPDWKPPQRFDLIHSMEFLYYLKNPLEMLKIFFNDWLNDEGILIAGVDHYLENTASHDWPKSLNVHMTTLSESEWERGMVEAGFTKVKVQKVGLKPGFTGTLAISGKKTPSN
;
A
#
# COMPACT_ATOMS: atom_id res chain seq x y z
N MET A 1 -60.50 13.14 -3.32
CA MET A 1 -59.55 12.08 -2.98
C MET A 1 -58.24 12.40 -3.69
N SER A 2 -57.29 12.98 -2.99
CA SER A 2 -56.02 13.43 -3.55
C SER A 2 -54.96 12.35 -3.31
N ASN A 3 -54.51 11.75 -4.41
CA ASN A 3 -53.36 10.81 -4.38
C ASN A 3 -52.05 11.59 -4.17
N ILE A 4 -51.49 11.47 -2.99
CA ILE A 4 -50.12 11.95 -2.72
C ILE A 4 -49.16 10.84 -3.15
N SER A 5 -48.52 11.03 -4.32
CA SER A 5 -47.42 10.18 -4.78
C SER A 5 -46.17 10.50 -3.97
N ILE A 6 -45.76 9.61 -3.09
CA ILE A 6 -44.49 9.68 -2.42
C ILE A 6 -43.43 9.13 -3.37
N ALA A 7 -42.77 10.03 -4.11
CA ALA A 7 -41.58 9.66 -4.89
C ALA A 7 -40.43 9.38 -3.95
N SER A 8 -40.11 8.12 -3.74
CA SER A 8 -38.89 7.70 -3.00
C SER A 8 -37.67 8.19 -3.78
N LYS A 9 -36.99 9.23 -3.27
CA LYS A 9 -35.69 9.65 -3.77
C LYS A 9 -34.69 8.55 -3.45
N VAL A 10 -34.30 7.76 -4.44
CA VAL A 10 -33.14 6.87 -4.36
C VAL A 10 -31.90 7.75 -4.25
N ILE A 11 -31.35 7.89 -3.06
CA ILE A 11 -30.06 8.57 -2.86
C ILE A 11 -29.00 7.58 -3.35
N ILE A 12 -28.53 7.78 -4.58
CA ILE A 12 -27.34 7.07 -5.07
C ILE A 12 -26.14 7.64 -4.29
N MET A 13 -25.70 6.92 -3.27
CA MET A 13 -24.49 7.28 -2.55
C MET A 13 -23.30 7.09 -3.51
N THR A 14 -22.70 8.19 -3.92
CA THR A 14 -21.46 8.16 -4.73
C THR A 14 -20.34 7.54 -3.90
N ILE A 15 -19.66 6.53 -4.47
CA ILE A 15 -18.47 5.92 -3.85
C ILE A 15 -17.41 7.01 -3.69
N ARG A 16 -16.85 7.15 -2.48
CA ARG A 16 -15.81 8.11 -2.16
C ARG A 16 -14.45 7.65 -2.72
N LYS A 17 -13.56 8.58 -3.00
CA LYS A 17 -12.16 8.25 -3.23
C LYS A 17 -11.51 7.86 -1.90
N ALA A 18 -10.66 6.83 -1.91
CA ALA A 18 -9.90 6.43 -0.72
C ALA A 18 -9.06 7.61 -0.17
N THR A 19 -8.46 8.41 -1.06
CA THR A 19 -7.71 9.62 -0.70
C THR A 19 -8.51 10.62 0.13
N ASP A 20 -9.83 10.79 -0.16
CA ASP A 20 -10.69 11.71 0.60
C ASP A 20 -10.99 11.16 2.00
N VAL A 21 -11.15 9.82 2.12
CA VAL A 21 -11.35 9.17 3.42
C VAL A 21 -10.10 9.32 4.29
N PHE A 22 -8.92 9.08 3.72
CA PHE A 22 -7.65 9.22 4.46
C PHE A 22 -7.31 10.68 4.78
N SER A 23 -7.70 11.63 3.94
CA SER A 23 -7.63 13.06 4.25
C SER A 23 -8.48 13.42 5.48
N ASP A 24 -9.72 12.93 5.55
CA ASP A 24 -10.59 13.08 6.71
C ASP A 24 -9.98 12.44 7.97
N TRP A 25 -9.32 11.28 7.84
CA TRP A 25 -8.64 10.62 8.97
C TRP A 25 -7.47 11.44 9.46
N ALA A 26 -6.63 11.97 8.56
CA ALA A 26 -5.50 12.82 8.91
C ALA A 26 -5.98 14.08 9.67
N LEU A 27 -7.02 14.76 9.17
CA LEU A 27 -7.58 15.95 9.82
C LEU A 27 -8.14 15.68 11.23
N ARG A 28 -8.56 14.44 11.50
CA ARG A 28 -9.13 14.01 12.79
C ARG A 28 -8.14 13.22 13.66
N ASN A 29 -6.86 13.18 13.30
CA ASN A 29 -5.80 12.41 13.97
C ASN A 29 -6.10 10.90 14.11
N ARG A 30 -6.95 10.32 13.26
CA ARG A 30 -7.24 8.88 13.25
C ARG A 30 -6.10 8.05 12.66
N ASP A 31 -5.19 8.71 11.93
CA ASP A 31 -3.98 8.11 11.38
C ASP A 31 -2.91 7.79 12.44
N GLU A 32 -3.02 8.35 13.64
CA GLU A 32 -2.01 8.17 14.70
C GLU A 32 -1.91 6.72 15.21
N GLY A 33 -3.00 5.95 15.11
CA GLY A 33 -3.01 4.53 15.44
C GLY A 33 -2.45 3.61 14.35
N MET A 34 -2.16 4.11 13.15
CA MET A 34 -1.75 3.27 12.00
C MET A 34 -0.41 2.59 12.26
N GLU A 35 0.56 3.32 12.81
CA GLU A 35 1.87 2.76 13.17
C GLU A 35 1.72 1.60 14.15
N SER A 36 1.10 1.84 15.31
CA SER A 36 0.92 0.81 16.34
C SER A 36 0.09 -0.40 15.86
N GLY A 37 -0.87 -0.16 14.95
CA GLY A 37 -1.72 -1.18 14.35
C GLY A 37 -0.95 -2.12 13.42
N HIS A 38 -0.01 -1.59 12.64
CA HIS A 38 0.66 -2.30 11.56
C HIS A 38 2.15 -2.56 11.79
N ALA A 39 2.75 -1.99 12.87
CA ALA A 39 4.20 -2.08 13.11
C ALA A 39 4.71 -3.52 13.09
N LYS A 40 3.99 -4.48 13.67
CA LYS A 40 4.40 -5.89 13.65
C LYS A 40 4.46 -6.44 12.24
N SER A 41 3.40 -6.21 11.43
CA SER A 41 3.35 -6.68 10.03
C SER A 41 4.47 -6.05 9.20
N VAL A 42 4.67 -4.73 9.32
CA VAL A 42 5.72 -4.01 8.57
C VAL A 42 7.11 -4.47 8.98
N ASN A 43 7.39 -4.66 10.27
CA ASN A 43 8.68 -5.18 10.72
C ASN A 43 8.97 -6.57 10.12
N GLU A 44 8.01 -7.50 10.19
CA GLU A 44 8.16 -8.83 9.60
C GLU A 44 8.31 -8.75 8.06
N MET A 45 7.64 -7.81 7.37
CA MET A 45 7.84 -7.56 5.94
C MET A 45 9.25 -7.05 5.64
N LEU A 46 9.76 -6.10 6.42
CA LEU A 46 11.11 -5.58 6.25
C LEU A 46 12.18 -6.63 6.56
N ASP A 47 11.95 -7.49 7.56
CA ASP A 47 12.82 -8.64 7.87
C ASP A 47 12.91 -9.64 6.71
N ILE A 48 11.84 -9.75 5.89
CA ILE A 48 11.85 -10.56 4.67
C ILE A 48 12.64 -9.87 3.54
N ALA A 49 12.44 -8.56 3.34
CA ALA A 49 12.94 -7.85 2.17
C ALA A 49 14.38 -7.37 2.31
N ILE A 50 14.76 -6.74 3.44
CA ILE A 50 16.05 -6.07 3.61
C ILE A 50 17.25 -7.01 3.48
N PRO A 51 17.22 -8.27 3.98
CA PRO A 51 18.34 -9.20 3.82
C PRO A 51 18.61 -9.61 2.35
N LEU A 52 17.64 -9.38 1.46
CA LEU A 52 17.74 -9.73 0.03
C LEU A 52 18.28 -8.59 -0.84
N LEU A 53 18.35 -7.37 -0.27
CA LEU A 53 18.81 -6.17 -0.96
C LEU A 53 20.34 -6.14 -1.07
N ARG A 54 20.84 -5.57 -2.16
CA ARG A 54 22.23 -5.07 -2.22
C ARG A 54 22.34 -3.82 -1.37
N LYS A 55 23.47 -3.65 -0.72
CA LYS A 55 23.74 -2.52 0.19
C LYS A 55 24.86 -1.64 -0.37
N PRO A 56 24.75 -0.30 -0.26
CA PRO A 56 23.62 0.46 0.28
C PRO A 56 22.41 0.42 -0.66
N PHE A 57 21.20 0.76 -0.15
CA PHE A 57 19.96 0.72 -0.93
C PHE A 57 19.11 1.99 -0.78
N SER A 58 18.27 2.23 -1.80
CA SER A 58 17.23 3.24 -1.81
C SER A 58 15.84 2.60 -1.69
N ALA A 59 14.89 3.30 -1.07
CA ALA A 59 13.54 2.80 -0.85
C ALA A 59 12.46 3.82 -1.24
N ILE A 60 11.33 3.32 -1.72
CA ILE A 60 10.10 4.08 -1.86
C ILE A 60 8.96 3.38 -1.11
N ASP A 61 8.22 4.16 -0.31
CA ASP A 61 7.02 3.70 0.40
C ASP A 61 5.77 4.23 -0.32
N VAL A 62 4.98 3.31 -0.89
CA VAL A 62 3.82 3.62 -1.74
C VAL A 62 2.54 3.51 -0.93
N GLY A 63 1.80 4.62 -0.82
CA GLY A 63 0.72 4.76 0.14
C GLY A 63 1.26 5.05 1.54
N CYS A 64 2.27 5.93 1.64
CA CYS A 64 3.06 6.14 2.86
C CYS A 64 2.26 6.76 4.03
N GLY A 65 1.03 7.25 3.79
CA GLY A 65 0.23 7.92 4.79
C GLY A 65 0.98 9.07 5.47
N ASN A 66 1.05 9.04 6.80
CA ASN A 66 1.77 10.05 7.60
C ASN A 66 3.30 9.83 7.67
N GLY A 67 3.85 8.95 6.83
CA GLY A 67 5.28 8.74 6.63
C GLY A 67 6.00 7.93 7.72
N TRP A 68 5.29 7.19 8.57
CA TRP A 68 5.93 6.47 9.67
C TRP A 68 6.86 5.34 9.18
N VAL A 69 6.51 4.62 8.09
CA VAL A 69 7.40 3.60 7.51
C VAL A 69 8.64 4.24 6.89
N CYS A 70 8.49 5.41 6.25
CA CYS A 70 9.65 6.14 5.74
C CYS A 70 10.63 6.46 6.85
N ARG A 71 10.15 7.00 8.00
CA ARG A 71 11.00 7.28 9.18
C ARG A 71 11.63 6.00 9.74
N HIS A 72 10.90 4.89 9.72
CA HIS A 72 11.45 3.60 10.14
C HIS A 72 12.55 3.11 9.19
N LEU A 73 12.38 3.21 7.87
CA LEU A 73 13.40 2.88 6.88
C LEU A 73 14.65 3.76 7.00
N GLU A 74 14.52 5.03 7.37
CA GLU A 74 15.64 5.95 7.62
C GLU A 74 16.52 5.51 8.81
N THR A 75 16.03 4.64 9.69
CA THR A 75 16.85 4.09 10.80
C THR A 75 17.84 3.03 10.36
N TYR A 76 17.70 2.46 9.19
CA TYR A 76 18.64 1.48 8.64
C TYR A 76 19.87 2.18 8.06
N ALA A 77 21.04 1.92 8.63
CA ALA A 77 22.30 2.59 8.24
C ALA A 77 22.65 2.42 6.74
N ASP A 78 22.21 1.33 6.13
CA ASP A 78 22.44 1.04 4.71
C ASP A 78 21.38 1.66 3.79
N CYS A 79 20.30 2.26 4.32
CA CYS A 79 19.28 2.95 3.55
C CYS A 79 19.67 4.42 3.34
N PHE A 80 20.22 4.73 2.17
CA PHE A 80 20.75 6.07 1.90
C PHE A 80 19.71 7.07 1.39
N LYS A 81 18.55 6.58 0.93
CA LYS A 81 17.45 7.42 0.43
C LYS A 81 16.11 6.75 0.66
N VAL A 82 15.16 7.51 1.21
CA VAL A 82 13.74 7.10 1.35
C VAL A 82 12.85 8.16 0.72
N VAL A 83 11.89 7.70 -0.07
CA VAL A 83 10.84 8.54 -0.66
C VAL A 83 9.48 7.98 -0.23
N GLY A 84 8.58 8.84 0.21
CA GLY A 84 7.19 8.47 0.51
C GLY A 84 6.23 9.13 -0.49
N ILE A 85 5.24 8.37 -0.93
CA ILE A 85 4.17 8.90 -1.79
C ILE A 85 2.79 8.51 -1.27
N ASP A 86 1.86 9.44 -1.34
CA ASP A 86 0.46 9.22 -0.98
C ASP A 86 -0.47 10.12 -1.79
N GLY A 87 -1.70 9.69 -2.02
CA GLY A 87 -2.73 10.46 -2.73
C GLY A 87 -3.50 11.44 -1.86
N SER A 88 -3.33 11.40 -0.53
CA SER A 88 -3.94 12.33 0.42
C SER A 88 -3.01 13.50 0.72
N LYS A 89 -3.47 14.71 0.42
CA LYS A 89 -2.73 15.94 0.69
C LYS A 89 -2.46 16.12 2.19
N GLU A 90 -3.41 15.77 3.02
CA GLU A 90 -3.36 15.91 4.47
C GLU A 90 -2.39 14.91 5.09
N MET A 91 -2.34 13.66 4.56
CA MET A 91 -1.33 12.67 4.95
C MET A 91 0.09 13.15 4.61
N ILE A 92 0.30 13.63 3.38
CA ILE A 92 1.60 14.18 2.97
C ILE A 92 1.98 15.41 3.80
N ALA A 93 1.04 16.28 4.16
CA ALA A 93 1.32 17.42 5.04
C ALA A 93 1.81 16.93 6.42
N LYS A 94 1.16 15.92 7.00
CA LYS A 94 1.59 15.31 8.27
C LYS A 94 2.95 14.61 8.14
N ALA A 95 3.18 13.86 7.06
CA ALA A 95 4.46 13.19 6.83
C ALA A 95 5.62 14.19 6.83
N ARG A 96 5.46 15.33 6.13
CA ARG A 96 6.45 16.43 6.09
C ARG A 96 6.65 17.14 7.43
N GLN A 97 5.63 17.20 8.29
CA GLN A 97 5.74 17.78 9.63
C GLN A 97 6.48 16.85 10.62
N LYS A 98 6.35 15.53 10.43
CA LYS A 98 6.88 14.51 11.36
C LYS A 98 8.29 14.02 11.01
N GLY A 99 8.80 14.29 9.81
CA GLY A 99 10.09 13.79 9.33
C GLY A 99 10.73 14.68 8.27
N SER A 100 12.03 14.46 8.03
CA SER A 100 12.85 15.16 7.03
C SER A 100 12.84 14.48 5.66
N GLY A 101 12.11 13.36 5.50
CA GLY A 101 12.07 12.58 4.27
C GLY A 101 11.50 13.32 3.07
N GLU A 102 11.77 12.79 1.89
CA GLU A 102 11.21 13.27 0.63
C GLU A 102 9.79 12.72 0.45
N PHE A 103 8.77 13.60 0.47
CA PHE A 103 7.36 13.19 0.36
C PHE A 103 6.67 13.88 -0.81
N HIS A 104 5.94 13.11 -1.64
CA HIS A 104 5.20 13.62 -2.78
C HIS A 104 3.71 13.28 -2.72
N LEU A 105 2.89 14.26 -3.06
CA LEU A 105 1.49 14.03 -3.37
C LEU A 105 1.42 13.36 -4.75
N ALA A 106 0.92 12.13 -4.81
CA ALA A 106 0.95 11.28 -6.00
C ALA A 106 -0.38 10.57 -6.22
N THR A 107 -0.94 10.73 -7.41
CA THR A 107 -2.10 9.95 -7.85
C THR A 107 -1.63 8.80 -8.73
N LEU A 108 -1.89 7.58 -8.32
CA LEU A 108 -1.52 6.40 -9.08
C LEU A 108 -2.69 5.89 -9.94
N PRO A 109 -2.39 5.35 -11.13
CA PRO A 109 -1.05 5.03 -11.68
C PRO A 109 -0.35 6.17 -12.42
N ASP A 110 -0.90 7.38 -12.47
CA ASP A 110 -0.43 8.47 -13.36
C ASP A 110 0.92 9.08 -12.95
N TRP A 111 1.24 9.05 -11.64
CA TRP A 111 2.51 9.57 -11.14
C TRP A 111 3.65 8.58 -11.40
N LYS A 112 4.84 9.11 -11.74
CA LYS A 112 6.07 8.32 -11.94
C LYS A 112 7.20 8.88 -11.09
N PRO A 113 8.01 8.04 -10.44
CA PRO A 113 9.16 8.50 -9.70
C PRO A 113 10.25 9.00 -10.65
N PRO A 114 11.07 9.97 -10.21
CA PRO A 114 12.17 10.51 -11.03
C PRO A 114 13.35 9.54 -11.16
N GLN A 115 13.39 8.48 -10.38
CA GLN A 115 14.41 7.45 -10.38
C GLN A 115 13.82 6.08 -10.03
N ARG A 116 14.60 5.02 -10.24
CA ARG A 116 14.30 3.67 -9.77
C ARG A 116 14.81 3.49 -8.34
N PHE A 117 14.24 2.49 -7.64
CA PHE A 117 14.54 2.16 -6.25
C PHE A 117 14.96 0.70 -6.12
N ASP A 118 15.72 0.41 -5.06
CA ASP A 118 16.12 -0.96 -4.72
C ASP A 118 15.04 -1.68 -3.92
N LEU A 119 14.26 -0.93 -3.14
CA LEU A 119 13.09 -1.42 -2.39
C LEU A 119 11.84 -0.62 -2.74
N ILE A 120 10.79 -1.31 -3.16
CA ILE A 120 9.43 -0.78 -3.13
C ILE A 120 8.72 -1.45 -1.95
N HIS A 121 8.32 -0.63 -0.98
CA HIS A 121 7.44 -1.02 0.12
C HIS A 121 6.05 -0.45 -0.12
N SER A 122 5.01 -1.18 0.28
CA SER A 122 3.64 -0.69 0.30
C SER A 122 2.84 -1.43 1.38
N MET A 123 2.11 -0.68 2.23
CA MET A 123 1.24 -1.26 3.24
C MET A 123 -0.16 -0.69 3.12
N GLU A 124 -1.16 -1.57 3.04
CA GLU A 124 -2.59 -1.20 3.04
C GLU A 124 -2.99 -0.21 1.92
N PHE A 125 -2.42 -0.39 0.72
CA PHE A 125 -2.67 0.53 -0.39
C PHE A 125 -3.19 -0.16 -1.66
N LEU A 126 -2.57 -1.25 -2.12
CA LEU A 126 -2.78 -1.79 -3.48
C LEU A 126 -4.24 -2.14 -3.79
N TYR A 127 -4.97 -2.62 -2.83
CA TYR A 127 -6.38 -3.00 -3.03
C TYR A 127 -7.33 -1.80 -3.25
N TYR A 128 -6.90 -0.55 -3.00
CA TYR A 128 -7.67 0.63 -3.39
C TYR A 128 -7.62 0.94 -4.88
N LEU A 129 -6.66 0.35 -5.60
CA LEU A 129 -6.57 0.48 -7.06
C LEU A 129 -7.61 -0.41 -7.76
N LYS A 130 -8.16 0.07 -8.87
CA LYS A 130 -9.05 -0.73 -9.72
C LYS A 130 -8.32 -1.90 -10.38
N ASN A 131 -7.06 -1.70 -10.73
CA ASN A 131 -6.21 -2.68 -11.39
C ASN A 131 -4.88 -2.84 -10.65
N PRO A 132 -4.86 -3.44 -9.44
CA PRO A 132 -3.62 -3.57 -8.64
C PRO A 132 -2.56 -4.42 -9.34
N LEU A 133 -2.94 -5.42 -10.13
CA LEU A 133 -1.99 -6.27 -10.85
C LEU A 133 -1.27 -5.51 -11.98
N GLU A 134 -1.91 -4.51 -12.58
CA GLU A 134 -1.24 -3.62 -13.53
C GLU A 134 -0.20 -2.73 -12.83
N MET A 135 -0.48 -2.30 -11.59
CA MET A 135 0.50 -1.56 -10.79
C MET A 135 1.74 -2.39 -10.45
N LEU A 136 1.59 -3.72 -10.24
CA LEU A 136 2.74 -4.63 -10.06
C LEU A 136 3.67 -4.62 -11.29
N LYS A 137 3.10 -4.61 -12.51
CA LYS A 137 3.88 -4.53 -13.76
C LYS A 137 4.61 -3.18 -13.88
N ILE A 138 3.95 -2.07 -13.50
CA ILE A 138 4.57 -0.74 -13.47
C ILE A 138 5.73 -0.71 -12.47
N PHE A 139 5.54 -1.25 -11.27
CA PHE A 139 6.61 -1.37 -10.28
C PHE A 139 7.81 -2.14 -10.83
N PHE A 140 7.56 -3.30 -11.45
CA PHE A 140 8.61 -4.14 -12.03
C PHE A 140 9.35 -3.43 -13.16
N ASN A 141 8.62 -2.89 -14.14
CA ASN A 141 9.21 -2.35 -15.36
C ASN A 141 9.88 -0.99 -15.14
N ASP A 142 9.22 -0.09 -14.41
CA ASP A 142 9.56 1.33 -14.41
C ASP A 142 10.20 1.80 -13.10
N TRP A 143 9.87 1.19 -11.94
CA TRP A 143 10.23 1.75 -10.64
C TRP A 143 11.34 1.00 -9.92
N LEU A 144 11.52 -0.31 -10.18
CA LEU A 144 12.56 -1.11 -9.56
C LEU A 144 13.86 -1.09 -10.35
N ASN A 145 14.97 -0.95 -9.64
CA ASN A 145 16.30 -1.30 -10.12
C ASN A 145 16.38 -2.82 -10.37
N ASP A 146 17.34 -3.23 -11.20
CA ASP A 146 17.71 -4.64 -11.30
C ASP A 146 18.19 -5.14 -9.94
N GLU A 147 17.82 -6.37 -9.60
CA GLU A 147 18.02 -6.98 -8.28
C GLU A 147 17.18 -6.34 -7.14
N GLY A 148 16.32 -5.36 -7.46
CA GLY A 148 15.42 -4.73 -6.51
C GLY A 148 14.30 -5.65 -6.04
N ILE A 149 13.73 -5.31 -4.89
CA ILE A 149 12.69 -6.06 -4.18
C ILE A 149 11.41 -5.24 -4.11
N LEU A 150 10.29 -5.86 -4.45
CA LEU A 150 8.96 -5.40 -4.05
C LEU A 150 8.53 -6.18 -2.82
N ILE A 151 8.01 -5.49 -1.80
CA ILE A 151 7.24 -6.08 -0.72
C ILE A 151 5.99 -5.25 -0.45
N ALA A 152 4.83 -5.88 -0.53
CA ALA A 152 3.55 -5.23 -0.27
C ALA A 152 2.74 -6.04 0.75
N GLY A 153 2.04 -5.34 1.64
CA GLY A 153 1.13 -5.91 2.63
C GLY A 153 -0.31 -5.47 2.38
N VAL A 154 -1.24 -6.40 2.40
CA VAL A 154 -2.68 -6.14 2.28
C VAL A 154 -3.45 -6.91 3.33
N ASP A 155 -4.39 -6.23 4.02
CA ASP A 155 -5.31 -6.87 4.97
C ASP A 155 -6.67 -7.18 4.31
N HIS A 156 -6.99 -6.49 3.18
CA HIS A 156 -8.18 -6.80 2.39
C HIS A 156 -7.83 -7.78 1.27
N TYR A 157 -8.15 -9.05 1.47
CA TYR A 157 -7.99 -10.15 0.50
C TYR A 157 -9.07 -11.21 0.70
N LEU A 158 -9.27 -12.09 -0.28
CA LEU A 158 -10.41 -13.00 -0.33
C LEU A 158 -10.49 -13.93 0.90
N GLU A 159 -9.35 -14.45 1.36
CA GLU A 159 -9.30 -15.39 2.48
C GLU A 159 -9.42 -14.69 3.84
N ASN A 160 -9.34 -13.35 3.91
CA ASN A 160 -9.62 -12.57 5.11
C ASN A 160 -11.08 -12.08 5.12
N THR A 161 -12.00 -12.96 5.47
CA THR A 161 -13.44 -12.67 5.47
C THR A 161 -13.83 -11.49 6.38
N ALA A 162 -13.05 -11.20 7.42
CA ALA A 162 -13.29 -10.08 8.33
C ALA A 162 -13.14 -8.70 7.62
N SER A 163 -12.45 -8.65 6.48
CA SER A 163 -12.27 -7.42 5.70
C SER A 163 -13.35 -7.19 4.64
N HIS A 164 -14.24 -8.17 4.38
CA HIS A 164 -15.17 -8.11 3.25
C HIS A 164 -16.20 -6.98 3.34
N ASP A 165 -16.53 -6.53 4.55
CA ASP A 165 -17.45 -5.40 4.75
C ASP A 165 -16.77 -4.03 4.67
N TRP A 166 -15.44 -3.96 4.54
CA TRP A 166 -14.71 -2.68 4.54
C TRP A 166 -15.09 -1.76 3.37
N PRO A 167 -15.23 -2.25 2.12
CA PRO A 167 -15.63 -1.40 1.00
C PRO A 167 -16.95 -0.67 1.27
N LYS A 168 -17.91 -1.37 1.86
CA LYS A 168 -19.22 -0.83 2.23
C LYS A 168 -19.12 0.13 3.42
N SER A 169 -18.40 -0.27 4.48
CA SER A 169 -18.29 0.51 5.74
C SER A 169 -17.59 1.85 5.52
N LEU A 170 -16.58 1.88 4.65
CA LEU A 170 -15.81 3.07 4.31
C LEU A 170 -16.39 3.82 3.10
N ASN A 171 -17.36 3.20 2.39
CA ASN A 171 -17.91 3.70 1.13
C ASN A 171 -16.82 4.02 0.10
N VAL A 172 -15.87 3.10 -0.08
CA VAL A 172 -14.75 3.21 -1.03
C VAL A 172 -14.67 1.98 -1.92
N HIS A 173 -14.03 2.12 -3.08
CA HIS A 173 -13.66 0.97 -3.91
C HIS A 173 -12.54 0.18 -3.24
N MET A 174 -12.67 -1.14 -3.22
CA MET A 174 -11.58 -2.07 -2.93
C MET A 174 -11.64 -3.25 -3.90
N THR A 175 -10.50 -3.62 -4.45
CA THR A 175 -10.35 -4.81 -5.29
C THR A 175 -9.98 -5.98 -4.39
N THR A 176 -10.85 -7.01 -4.36
CA THR A 176 -10.63 -8.21 -3.56
C THR A 176 -9.98 -9.27 -4.45
N LEU A 177 -8.75 -9.65 -4.15
CA LEU A 177 -8.02 -10.73 -4.79
C LEU A 177 -7.70 -11.82 -3.76
N SER A 178 -7.62 -13.07 -4.21
CA SER A 178 -7.16 -14.20 -3.42
C SER A 178 -5.62 -14.20 -3.28
N GLU A 179 -5.11 -14.97 -2.32
CA GLU A 179 -3.67 -15.22 -2.16
C GLU A 179 -3.05 -15.71 -3.49
N SER A 180 -3.73 -16.63 -4.18
CA SER A 180 -3.27 -17.18 -5.47
C SER A 180 -3.31 -16.18 -6.62
N GLU A 181 -4.26 -15.24 -6.63
CA GLU A 181 -4.33 -14.19 -7.64
C GLU A 181 -3.21 -13.16 -7.45
N TRP A 182 -2.87 -12.82 -6.21
CA TRP A 182 -1.72 -11.98 -5.91
C TRP A 182 -0.41 -12.64 -6.33
N GLU A 183 -0.22 -13.94 -6.01
CA GLU A 183 0.98 -14.70 -6.40
C GLU A 183 1.13 -14.75 -7.93
N ARG A 184 0.05 -15.12 -8.63
CA ARG A 184 0.03 -15.14 -10.09
C ARG A 184 0.34 -13.77 -10.69
N GLY A 185 -0.27 -12.70 -10.17
CA GLY A 185 -0.03 -11.33 -10.62
C GLY A 185 1.42 -10.90 -10.49
N MET A 186 2.11 -11.30 -9.42
CA MET A 186 3.55 -11.07 -9.24
C MET A 186 4.37 -11.81 -10.30
N VAL A 187 4.08 -13.09 -10.55
CA VAL A 187 4.77 -13.89 -11.58
C VAL A 187 4.53 -13.31 -12.98
N GLU A 188 3.28 -12.96 -13.31
CA GLU A 188 2.91 -12.36 -14.60
C GLU A 188 3.52 -10.96 -14.81
N ALA A 189 3.79 -10.23 -13.72
CA ALA A 189 4.52 -8.96 -13.78
C ALA A 189 6.02 -9.12 -14.05
N GLY A 190 6.57 -10.35 -13.94
CA GLY A 190 7.98 -10.66 -14.20
C GLY A 190 8.83 -10.90 -12.95
N PHE A 191 8.24 -10.82 -11.75
CA PHE A 191 8.99 -11.06 -10.51
C PHE A 191 9.42 -12.52 -10.39
N THR A 192 10.60 -12.72 -9.85
CA THR A 192 11.16 -14.03 -9.46
C THR A 192 11.21 -14.14 -7.94
N LYS A 193 11.42 -15.35 -7.43
CA LYS A 193 11.44 -15.63 -5.98
C LYS A 193 10.18 -15.10 -5.26
N VAL A 194 9.05 -15.17 -5.97
CA VAL A 194 7.76 -14.72 -5.43
C VAL A 194 7.41 -15.52 -4.18
N LYS A 195 6.99 -14.80 -3.13
CA LYS A 195 6.45 -15.37 -1.89
C LYS A 195 5.21 -14.61 -1.49
N VAL A 196 4.18 -15.36 -1.11
CA VAL A 196 2.94 -14.86 -0.51
C VAL A 196 2.77 -15.57 0.81
N GLN A 197 2.75 -14.81 1.90
CA GLN A 197 2.68 -15.37 3.25
C GLN A 197 2.01 -14.41 4.22
N LYS A 198 1.45 -14.93 5.31
CA LYS A 198 0.83 -14.11 6.36
C LYS A 198 1.87 -13.66 7.38
N VAL A 199 1.85 -12.38 7.70
CA VAL A 199 2.70 -11.73 8.71
C VAL A 199 1.84 -11.01 9.75
N GLY A 200 2.44 -10.62 10.87
CA GLY A 200 1.76 -9.86 11.91
C GLY A 200 0.67 -10.65 12.65
N LEU A 201 0.66 -11.97 12.57
CA LEU A 201 -0.34 -12.84 13.18
C LEU A 201 -0.52 -12.55 14.68
N LYS A 202 -1.78 -12.42 15.12
CA LYS A 202 -2.15 -12.27 16.53
C LYS A 202 -3.56 -12.85 16.77
N PRO A 203 -3.94 -13.14 18.02
CA PRO A 203 -5.30 -13.59 18.32
C PRO A 203 -6.35 -12.64 17.76
N GLY A 204 -7.31 -13.17 16.99
CA GLY A 204 -8.37 -12.39 16.34
C GLY A 204 -7.98 -11.63 15.09
N PHE A 205 -6.74 -11.77 14.60
CA PHE A 205 -6.28 -11.19 13.34
C PHE A 205 -5.64 -12.26 12.45
N THR A 206 -6.17 -12.44 11.26
CA THR A 206 -5.75 -13.47 10.29
C THR A 206 -4.34 -13.24 9.75
N GLY A 207 -3.79 -12.04 9.95
CA GLY A 207 -2.51 -11.60 9.43
C GLY A 207 -2.65 -10.75 8.17
N THR A 208 -1.68 -9.88 7.97
CA THR A 208 -1.43 -9.18 6.72
C THR A 208 -0.90 -10.16 5.69
N LEU A 209 -1.46 -10.17 4.50
CA LEU A 209 -0.91 -10.92 3.37
C LEU A 209 0.29 -10.14 2.82
N ALA A 210 1.49 -10.60 3.13
CA ALA A 210 2.73 -10.06 2.59
C ALA A 210 3.04 -10.74 1.25
N ILE A 211 3.22 -9.91 0.23
CA ILE A 211 3.47 -10.30 -1.15
C ILE A 211 4.84 -9.76 -1.52
N SER A 212 5.80 -10.61 -1.84
CA SER A 212 7.16 -10.18 -2.16
C SER A 212 7.70 -10.85 -3.41
N GLY A 213 8.61 -10.16 -4.08
CA GLY A 213 9.29 -10.69 -5.26
C GLY A 213 10.51 -9.85 -5.63
N LYS A 214 11.41 -10.47 -6.39
CA LYS A 214 12.67 -9.88 -6.83
C LYS A 214 12.65 -9.62 -8.33
N LYS A 215 13.14 -8.46 -8.74
CA LYS A 215 13.45 -8.18 -10.15
C LYS A 215 14.82 -8.74 -10.46
N THR A 216 14.89 -9.73 -11.35
CA THR A 216 16.18 -10.20 -11.90
C THR A 216 16.56 -9.38 -13.13
N PRO A 217 17.86 -9.16 -13.39
CA PRO A 217 18.30 -8.49 -14.61
C PRO A 217 17.75 -9.20 -15.84
N SER A 218 17.34 -8.42 -16.83
CA SER A 218 17.10 -8.96 -18.19
C SER A 218 18.46 -9.36 -18.78
N ASN A 219 18.58 -10.61 -19.21
CA ASN A 219 19.77 -11.08 -19.95
C ASN A 219 19.92 -10.34 -21.25
#